data_9a6e8f797f0a5e5f694ba7e8c28c87af
#
_entry.id   9a6e8f797f0a5e5f694ba7e8c28c87af
#
_cell.length_a   1.000
_cell.length_b   1.000
_cell.length_c   1.000
_cell.angle_alpha   90.00
_cell.angle_beta   90.00
_cell.angle_gamma   90.00
#
_symmetry.space_group_name_H-M   'P 1'
#
loop_
_entity.id
_entity.type
_entity.pdbx_description
1 polymer ?
#
loop_
_entity_poly.entity_id
_entity_poly.type
_entity_poly.pdbx_seq_one_letter_code
_entity_poly.pdbx_strand_id
1 'polypeptide(L)'
;MSVKLEVQRVARTFETTLNAGDVEGANAHFAAEFADRDNELGPLLERAARGELIGTVGNRTLLHLHLTDGETRVVELLWLELHGAWRIHDARVFSLLADE
;
A
#
# COMPACT_ATOMS: atom_id res chain seq x y z
N MET A 1 -9.29 -21.72 -3.26
CA MET A 1 -8.12 -20.89 -2.96
C MET A 1 -8.56 -19.67 -2.18
N SER A 2 -7.75 -19.25 -1.22
CA SER A 2 -8.15 -18.16 -0.32
C SER A 2 -7.79 -16.80 -0.92
N VAL A 3 -8.77 -15.91 -1.00
CA VAL A 3 -8.55 -14.52 -1.45
C VAL A 3 -7.54 -13.85 -0.52
N LYS A 4 -7.66 -14.09 0.79
CA LYS A 4 -6.75 -13.51 1.76
C LYS A 4 -5.29 -13.88 1.48
N LEU A 5 -5.04 -15.15 1.13
CA LEU A 5 -3.67 -15.59 0.86
C LEU A 5 -3.11 -14.96 -0.41
N GLU A 6 -3.95 -14.81 -1.43
CA GLU A 6 -3.51 -14.17 -2.67
C GLU A 6 -3.21 -12.70 -2.44
N VAL A 7 -4.08 -12.01 -1.72
CA VAL A 7 -3.89 -10.60 -1.39
C VAL A 7 -2.65 -10.42 -0.53
N GLN A 8 -2.45 -11.31 0.44
CA GLN A 8 -1.28 -11.23 1.30
C GLN A 8 0.01 -11.38 0.50
N ARG A 9 0.01 -12.25 -0.51
CA ARG A 9 1.18 -12.46 -1.34
C ARG A 9 1.51 -11.22 -2.17
N VAL A 10 0.50 -10.62 -2.83
CA VAL A 10 0.76 -9.42 -3.63
C VAL A 10 1.12 -8.23 -2.73
N ALA A 11 0.53 -8.16 -1.54
CA ALA A 11 0.86 -7.10 -0.60
C ALA A 11 2.30 -7.21 -0.12
N ARG A 12 2.81 -8.44 0.08
CA ARG A 12 4.21 -8.63 0.45
C ARG A 12 5.14 -8.26 -0.70
N THR A 13 4.73 -8.52 -1.92
CA THR A 13 5.51 -8.09 -3.09
C THR A 13 5.58 -6.55 -3.14
N PHE A 14 4.45 -5.90 -2.86
CA PHE A 14 4.40 -4.45 -2.79
C PHE A 14 5.33 -3.92 -1.68
N GLU A 15 5.28 -4.55 -0.51
CA GLU A 15 6.14 -4.19 0.61
C GLU A 15 7.63 -4.31 0.24
N THR A 16 8.00 -5.41 -0.40
CA THR A 16 9.37 -5.65 -0.84
C THR A 16 9.83 -4.59 -1.83
N THR A 17 8.97 -4.27 -2.79
CA THR A 17 9.26 -3.26 -3.80
C THR A 17 9.45 -1.89 -3.15
N LEU A 18 8.59 -1.57 -2.21
CA LEU A 18 8.66 -0.32 -1.48
C LEU A 18 9.96 -0.22 -0.70
N ASN A 19 10.35 -1.30 -0.01
CA ASN A 19 11.55 -1.32 0.82
C ASN A 19 12.83 -1.30 -0.01
N ALA A 20 12.74 -1.69 -1.27
CA ALA A 20 13.86 -1.60 -2.19
C ALA A 20 14.06 -0.18 -2.74
N GLY A 21 13.15 0.74 -2.42
CA GLY A 21 13.20 2.10 -2.93
C GLY A 21 12.74 2.21 -4.38
N ASP A 22 12.06 1.19 -4.87
CA ASP A 22 11.59 1.15 -6.26
C ASP A 22 10.19 1.77 -6.34
N VAL A 23 10.14 3.09 -6.46
CA VAL A 23 8.87 3.83 -6.50
C VAL A 23 8.07 3.45 -7.74
N GLU A 24 8.74 3.25 -8.86
CA GLU A 24 8.07 2.83 -10.09
C GLU A 24 7.41 1.47 -9.93
N GLY A 25 8.14 0.51 -9.36
CA GLY A 25 7.61 -0.81 -9.10
C GLY A 25 6.45 -0.79 -8.13
N ALA A 26 6.53 0.06 -7.11
CA ALA A 26 5.43 0.22 -6.17
C ALA A 26 4.19 0.78 -6.87
N ASN A 27 4.38 1.79 -7.71
CA ASN A 27 3.27 2.40 -8.46
C ASN A 27 2.64 1.44 -9.46
N ALA A 28 3.39 0.45 -9.92
CA ALA A 28 2.87 -0.56 -10.84
C ALA A 28 1.79 -1.43 -10.21
N HIS A 29 1.68 -1.43 -8.89
CA HIS A 29 0.62 -2.16 -8.19
C HIS A 29 -0.71 -1.39 -8.16
N PHE A 30 -0.72 -0.13 -8.58
CA PHE A 30 -1.93 0.67 -8.57
C PHE A 30 -2.78 0.37 -9.80
N ALA A 31 -4.10 0.30 -9.61
CA ALA A 31 -5.02 0.30 -10.74
C ALA A 31 -4.91 1.65 -11.44
N ALA A 32 -5.08 1.65 -12.76
CA ALA A 32 -4.95 2.88 -13.55
C ALA A 32 -5.91 3.96 -13.04
N GLU A 33 -7.14 3.57 -12.71
CA GLU A 33 -8.14 4.52 -12.23
C GLU A 33 -7.71 5.17 -10.92
N PHE A 34 -7.08 4.40 -10.03
CA PHE A 34 -6.61 4.92 -8.76
C PHE A 34 -5.38 5.82 -8.98
N ALA A 35 -4.47 5.41 -9.85
CA ALA A 35 -3.27 6.18 -10.14
C ALA A 35 -3.59 7.54 -10.77
N ASP A 36 -4.67 7.59 -11.55
CA ASP A 36 -5.07 8.81 -12.25
C ASP A 36 -5.85 9.77 -11.36
N ARG A 37 -6.31 9.30 -10.20
CA ARG A 37 -7.04 10.14 -9.24
C ARG A 37 -6.06 10.86 -8.32
N ASP A 38 -6.49 12.00 -7.81
CA ASP A 38 -5.81 12.60 -6.67
C ASP A 38 -5.92 11.65 -5.49
N ASN A 39 -4.78 11.20 -5.00
CA ASN A 39 -4.76 10.33 -3.82
C ASN A 39 -3.59 10.74 -2.93
N GLU A 40 -3.71 10.42 -1.65
CA GLU A 40 -2.69 10.77 -0.68
C GLU A 40 -1.49 9.84 -0.73
N LEU A 41 -1.68 8.63 -1.23
CA LEU A 41 -0.63 7.60 -1.17
C LEU A 41 0.52 7.87 -2.13
N GLY A 42 0.22 8.32 -3.35
CA GLY A 42 1.25 8.56 -4.36
C GLY A 42 2.38 9.44 -3.85
N PRO A 43 2.06 10.66 -3.39
CA PRO A 43 3.10 11.55 -2.85
C PRO A 43 3.82 10.98 -1.63
N LEU A 44 3.11 10.21 -0.79
CA LEU A 44 3.73 9.63 0.40
C LEU A 44 4.75 8.56 0.04
N LEU A 45 4.52 7.81 -1.04
CA LEU A 45 5.47 6.78 -1.46
C LEU A 45 6.81 7.39 -1.82
N GLU A 46 6.83 8.60 -2.34
CA GLU A 46 8.08 9.28 -2.67
C GLU A 46 8.86 9.70 -1.42
N ARG A 47 8.16 9.81 -0.29
CA ARG A 47 8.76 10.17 0.99
C ARG A 47 8.97 8.96 1.89
N ALA A 48 8.68 7.77 1.40
CA ALA A 48 8.73 6.57 2.23
C ALA A 48 10.17 6.11 2.42
N ALA A 49 10.53 5.85 3.67
CA ALA A 49 11.80 5.22 4.01
C ALA A 49 11.66 3.70 4.01
N ARG A 50 10.53 3.20 4.52
CA ARG A 50 10.24 1.78 4.44
C ARG A 50 8.76 1.54 4.77
N GLY A 51 8.26 0.39 4.35
CA GLY A 51 6.92 -0.06 4.67
C GLY A 51 6.96 -1.34 5.48
N GLU A 52 5.93 -1.54 6.28
CA GLU A 52 5.81 -2.74 7.11
C GLU A 52 4.38 -3.23 7.02
N LEU A 53 4.20 -4.42 6.46
CA LEU A 53 2.88 -5.03 6.33
C LEU A 53 2.43 -5.51 7.70
N ILE A 54 1.29 -5.02 8.17
CA ILE A 54 0.79 -5.33 9.50
C ILE A 54 -0.17 -6.50 9.47
N GLY A 55 -1.09 -6.52 8.52
CA GLY A 55 -2.05 -7.61 8.45
C GLY A 55 -2.95 -7.51 7.25
N THR A 56 -3.69 -8.58 7.03
CA THR A 56 -4.60 -8.70 5.90
C THR A 56 -5.94 -9.22 6.39
N VAL A 57 -7.01 -8.57 5.97
CA VAL A 57 -8.38 -9.02 6.25
C VAL A 57 -9.13 -8.99 4.91
N GLY A 58 -9.45 -10.18 4.39
CA GLY A 58 -10.09 -10.28 3.08
C GLY A 58 -9.21 -9.66 2.01
N ASN A 59 -9.71 -8.66 1.31
CA ASN A 59 -8.98 -7.96 0.27
C ASN A 59 -8.43 -6.60 0.73
N ARG A 60 -8.30 -6.41 2.05
CA ARG A 60 -7.75 -5.18 2.62
C ARG A 60 -6.48 -5.51 3.39
N THR A 61 -5.49 -4.65 3.25
CA THR A 61 -4.25 -4.80 4.00
C THR A 61 -3.95 -3.52 4.75
N LEU A 62 -3.33 -3.68 5.94
CA LEU A 62 -2.85 -2.57 6.72
C LEU A 62 -1.34 -2.53 6.63
N LEU A 63 -0.82 -1.36 6.38
CA LEU A 63 0.61 -1.13 6.21
C LEU A 63 1.02 0.06 7.07
N HIS A 64 2.14 -0.07 7.77
CA HIS A 64 2.77 1.09 8.39
C HIS A 64 3.79 1.63 7.41
N LEU A 65 3.64 2.90 7.07
CA LEU A 65 4.55 3.56 6.15
C LEU A 65 5.41 4.52 6.95
N HIS A 66 6.70 4.20 7.03
CA HIS A 66 7.65 5.02 7.77
C HIS A 66 8.29 6.02 6.80
N LEU A 67 8.12 7.30 7.11
CA LEU A 67 8.57 8.36 6.23
C LEU A 67 9.99 8.80 6.57
N THR A 68 10.63 9.45 5.62
CA THR A 68 12.02 9.91 5.80
C THR A 68 12.15 10.99 6.86
N ASP A 69 11.06 11.67 7.20
CA ASP A 69 11.08 12.69 8.27
C ASP A 69 10.84 12.09 9.66
N GLY A 70 10.73 10.77 9.75
CA GLY A 70 10.51 10.09 11.03
C GLY A 70 9.06 9.85 11.39
N GLU A 71 8.13 10.38 10.62
CA GLU A 71 6.71 10.14 10.86
C GLU A 71 6.28 8.79 10.33
N THR A 72 5.22 8.26 10.91
CA THR A 72 4.62 7.01 10.46
C THR A 72 3.15 7.25 10.11
N ARG A 73 2.75 6.68 8.99
CA ARG A 73 1.34 6.70 8.57
C ARG A 73 0.82 5.27 8.53
N VAL A 74 -0.44 5.11 8.92
CA VAL A 74 -1.13 3.84 8.74
C VAL A 74 -1.87 3.93 7.42
N VAL A 75 -1.64 2.97 6.55
CA VAL A 75 -2.25 2.95 5.23
C VAL A 75 -3.10 1.70 5.10
N GLU A 76 -4.37 1.88 4.76
CA GLU A 76 -5.25 0.77 4.43
C GLU A 76 -5.38 0.70 2.93
N LEU A 77 -5.03 -0.47 2.36
CA LEU A 77 -5.07 -0.69 0.92
C LEU A 77 -6.23 -1.62 0.58
N LEU A 78 -7.00 -1.24 -0.43
CA LEU A 78 -8.06 -2.09 -0.97
C LEU A 78 -7.57 -2.69 -2.28
N TRP A 79 -7.52 -4.01 -2.33
CA TRP A 79 -7.07 -4.74 -3.50
C TRP A 79 -8.26 -5.33 -4.25
N LEU A 80 -8.24 -5.22 -5.56
CA LEU A 80 -9.24 -5.87 -6.40
C LEU A 80 -8.53 -6.58 -7.55
N GLU A 81 -9.06 -7.74 -7.92
CA GLU A 81 -8.53 -8.50 -9.04
C GLU A 81 -9.23 -8.08 -10.32
N LEU A 82 -8.46 -7.65 -11.30
CA LEU A 82 -8.95 -7.29 -12.61
C LEU A 82 -8.08 -7.97 -13.65
N HIS A 83 -8.70 -8.69 -14.57
CA HIS A 83 -7.99 -9.35 -15.66
C HIS A 83 -6.84 -10.25 -15.17
N GLY A 84 -7.08 -10.94 -14.06
CA GLY A 84 -6.11 -11.88 -13.50
C GLY A 84 -5.02 -11.25 -12.66
N ALA A 85 -5.06 -9.95 -12.43
CA ALA A 85 -4.05 -9.26 -11.63
C ALA A 85 -4.68 -8.50 -10.49
N TRP A 86 -4.07 -8.62 -9.31
CA TRP A 86 -4.48 -7.85 -8.14
C TRP A 86 -3.86 -6.47 -8.20
N ARG A 87 -4.70 -5.44 -8.02
CA ARG A 87 -4.26 -4.05 -8.05
C ARG A 87 -4.86 -3.28 -6.90
N ILE A 88 -4.19 -2.23 -6.47
CA ILE A 88 -4.69 -1.34 -5.43
C ILE A 88 -5.71 -0.39 -6.07
N HIS A 89 -6.94 -0.47 -5.62
CA HIS A 89 -8.04 0.33 -6.14
C HIS A 89 -8.41 1.49 -5.24
N ASP A 90 -7.99 1.43 -3.97
CA ASP A 90 -8.25 2.52 -3.04
C ASP A 90 -7.25 2.43 -1.91
N ALA A 91 -7.02 3.56 -1.27
CA ALA A 91 -6.13 3.64 -0.12
C ALA A 91 -6.62 4.72 0.82
N ARG A 92 -6.53 4.43 2.11
CA ARG A 92 -6.83 5.41 3.16
C ARG A 92 -5.57 5.60 3.97
N VAL A 93 -5.26 6.85 4.25
CA VAL A 93 -4.06 7.20 4.99
C VAL A 93 -4.47 7.82 6.32
N PHE A 94 -3.94 7.26 7.40
CA PHE A 94 -4.22 7.75 8.74
C PHE A 94 -2.91 8.15 9.40
N SER A 95 -2.97 9.19 10.21
CA SER A 95 -1.81 9.57 11.01
C SER A 95 -1.72 8.66 12.23
N LEU A 96 -0.52 8.22 12.55
CA LEU A 96 -0.28 7.41 13.74
C LEU A 96 -0.10 8.28 14.99
N LEU A 97 -0.35 9.58 14.91
CA LEU A 97 -0.26 10.47 16.06
C LEU A 97 -1.34 10.08 17.06
N ALA A 98 -0.92 9.81 18.21
CA ALA A 98 -1.83 9.53 19.28
C ALA A 98 -2.61 10.75 19.59
N ASP A 99 -3.07 11.02 19.75
CA ASP A 99 -3.55 11.92 20.18
C ASP A 99 -4.10 12.05 20.94
N GLU A 100 -3.91 12.09 20.86
CA GLU A 100 -4.12 12.30 21.49
C GLU A 100 -4.76 11.99 22.09
#